data_ce35fd4e887b0b3f12724358d721febf
#
_entry.id   ce35fd4e887b0b3f12724358d721febf
#
_cell.length_a   1.000
_cell.length_b   1.000
_cell.length_c   1.000
_cell.angle_alpha   90.00
_cell.angle_beta   90.00
_cell.angle_gamma   90.00
#
_symmetry.space_group_name_H-M   'P 1'
#
loop_
_entity.id
_entity.type
_entity.pdbx_description
1 polymer ?
#
loop_
_entity_poly.entity_id
_entity_poly.type
_entity_poly.pdbx_seq_one_letter_code
_entity_poly.pdbx_strand_id
1 'polypeptide(L)'
;MALLLLFAHGLAKALIFMGVGSVIATTNCQDLTELGGLGSRMPATTSAFLVAGAGLTGLLPLGCFWCFGFLVQAFLPNQPFLAAVVLITNGLTAFNLVRVYRQVFLDTPHPKTRRAPEVNWLMALPMVSLTVIVLLLPLMFQRLNPVAGLSAVNSTSIGLVVASGALGVLAGSLVRLDRFWSRSVLKPLRALQDLLAYDFYTDKLYRATIVRLVAGFADLTNRFDQEVITGLANRLGLLSMQGAQGLKLAVSGQMQTYVLTAVLAIVLLLGSLIWSIG
;
A
#
# COMPACT_ATOMS: atom_id res chain seq x y z
N MET A 1 9.49 -12.24 -20.29
CA MET A 1 8.18 -11.57 -20.46
C MET A 1 7.59 -11.04 -19.15
N ALA A 2 7.50 -11.83 -18.08
CA ALA A 2 6.93 -11.36 -16.80
C ALA A 2 7.60 -10.10 -16.24
N LEU A 3 8.93 -10.02 -16.26
CA LEU A 3 9.67 -8.84 -15.80
C LEU A 3 9.39 -7.59 -16.64
N LEU A 4 9.26 -7.74 -17.97
CA LEU A 4 8.90 -6.62 -18.83
C LEU A 4 7.48 -6.13 -18.58
N LEU A 5 6.54 -7.06 -18.37
CA LEU A 5 5.17 -6.71 -17.98
C LEU A 5 5.16 -5.98 -16.65
N LEU A 6 5.87 -6.50 -15.64
CA LEU A 6 5.99 -5.86 -14.34
C LEU A 6 6.55 -4.45 -14.43
N PHE A 7 7.60 -4.26 -15.23
CA PHE A 7 8.24 -2.95 -15.44
C PHE A 7 7.30 -1.97 -16.14
N ALA A 8 6.72 -2.37 -17.29
CA ALA A 8 5.80 -1.53 -18.05
C ALA A 8 4.53 -1.18 -17.24
N HIS A 9 3.97 -2.19 -16.57
CA HIS A 9 2.81 -2.03 -15.69
C HIS A 9 3.12 -1.11 -14.51
N GLY A 10 4.28 -1.28 -13.87
CA GLY A 10 4.72 -0.45 -12.74
C GLY A 10 4.84 1.02 -13.11
N LEU A 11 5.47 1.34 -14.26
CA LEU A 11 5.61 2.72 -14.73
C LEU A 11 4.24 3.34 -15.06
N ALA A 12 3.38 2.61 -15.77
CA ALA A 12 2.06 3.11 -16.13
C ALA A 12 1.17 3.28 -14.88
N LYS A 13 1.23 2.36 -13.90
CA LYS A 13 0.54 2.50 -12.62
C LYS A 13 1.05 3.70 -11.82
N ALA A 14 2.37 3.87 -11.70
CA ALA A 14 2.95 5.02 -11.02
C ALA A 14 2.44 6.34 -11.62
N LEU A 15 2.37 6.43 -12.96
CA LEU A 15 1.86 7.60 -13.65
C LEU A 15 0.36 7.84 -13.37
N ILE A 16 -0.47 6.79 -13.34
CA ILE A 16 -1.89 6.92 -12.95
C ILE A 16 -2.02 7.44 -11.53
N PHE A 17 -1.26 6.87 -10.57
CA PHE A 17 -1.31 7.32 -9.18
C PHE A 17 -0.86 8.77 -9.00
N MET A 18 0.16 9.20 -9.75
CA MET A 18 0.56 10.61 -9.76
C MET A 18 -0.55 11.50 -10.31
N GLY A 19 -1.21 11.10 -11.41
CA GLY A 19 -2.35 11.82 -11.97
C GLY A 19 -3.52 11.92 -10.99
N VAL A 20 -3.89 10.81 -10.34
CA VAL A 20 -4.93 10.80 -9.30
C VAL A 20 -4.52 11.66 -8.10
N GLY A 21 -3.27 11.54 -7.63
CA GLY A 21 -2.73 12.38 -6.56
C GLY A 21 -2.80 13.87 -6.89
N SER A 22 -2.53 14.23 -8.14
CA SER A 22 -2.64 15.61 -8.65
C SER A 22 -4.09 16.12 -8.59
N VAL A 23 -5.06 15.32 -9.00
CA VAL A 23 -6.49 15.67 -8.89
C VAL A 23 -6.89 15.86 -7.43
N ILE A 24 -6.53 14.93 -6.54
CA ILE A 24 -6.87 15.04 -5.11
C ILE A 24 -6.21 16.25 -4.47
N ALA A 25 -4.94 16.54 -4.77
CA ALA A 25 -4.21 17.66 -4.21
C ALA A 25 -4.82 19.02 -4.57
N THR A 26 -5.39 19.16 -5.78
CA THR A 26 -5.96 20.42 -6.25
C THR A 26 -7.44 20.59 -5.95
N THR A 27 -8.20 19.49 -5.91
CA THR A 27 -9.66 19.52 -5.68
C THR A 27 -10.05 19.22 -4.23
N ASN A 28 -9.15 18.64 -3.46
CA ASN A 28 -9.40 18.07 -2.12
C ASN A 28 -10.63 17.13 -2.10
N CYS A 29 -10.83 16.38 -3.21
CA CYS A 29 -11.96 15.50 -3.40
C CYS A 29 -11.47 14.11 -3.85
N GLN A 30 -12.03 13.06 -3.24
CA GLN A 30 -11.73 11.67 -3.56
C GLN A 30 -12.93 10.92 -4.16
N ASP A 31 -14.12 11.53 -4.14
CA ASP A 31 -15.32 10.92 -4.68
C ASP A 31 -15.47 11.26 -6.16
N LEU A 32 -15.55 10.22 -7.00
CA LEU A 32 -15.73 10.36 -8.44
C LEU A 32 -17.05 11.07 -8.82
N THR A 33 -18.07 10.99 -7.97
CA THR A 33 -19.37 11.62 -8.22
C THR A 33 -19.33 13.14 -8.09
N GLU A 34 -18.32 13.66 -7.40
CA GLU A 34 -18.10 15.09 -7.17
C GLU A 34 -17.03 15.68 -8.08
N LEU A 35 -16.42 14.84 -8.94
CA LEU A 35 -15.41 15.26 -9.91
C LEU A 35 -16.01 15.39 -11.31
N GLY A 36 -15.51 16.32 -12.12
CA GLY A 36 -15.91 16.49 -13.51
C GLY A 36 -15.24 17.70 -14.16
N GLY A 37 -15.08 17.65 -15.48
CA GLY A 37 -14.64 18.78 -16.32
C GLY A 37 -13.20 19.25 -16.11
N LEU A 38 -12.33 18.37 -15.55
CA LEU A 38 -10.95 18.74 -15.27
C LEU A 38 -10.04 18.77 -16.52
N GLY A 39 -10.49 18.23 -17.65
CA GLY A 39 -9.68 18.12 -18.88
C GLY A 39 -9.12 19.44 -19.39
N SER A 40 -9.93 20.51 -19.36
CA SER A 40 -9.50 21.83 -19.77
C SER A 40 -8.73 22.61 -18.69
N ARG A 41 -8.83 22.18 -17.44
CA ARG A 41 -8.25 22.84 -16.27
C ARG A 41 -6.88 22.27 -15.90
N MET A 42 -6.71 20.97 -16.10
CA MET A 42 -5.52 20.21 -15.75
C MET A 42 -4.98 19.44 -16.96
N PRO A 43 -4.49 20.13 -18.01
CA PRO A 43 -4.10 19.48 -19.27
C PRO A 43 -2.90 18.53 -19.11
N ALA A 44 -1.92 18.88 -18.28
CA ALA A 44 -0.77 18.01 -18.02
C ALA A 44 -1.20 16.73 -17.28
N THR A 45 -2.03 16.86 -16.24
CA THR A 45 -2.58 15.71 -15.51
C THR A 45 -3.47 14.85 -16.40
N THR A 46 -4.30 15.48 -17.24
CA THR A 46 -5.20 14.77 -18.18
C THR A 46 -4.43 13.96 -19.20
N SER A 47 -3.39 14.54 -19.81
CA SER A 47 -2.54 13.85 -20.79
C SER A 47 -1.74 12.73 -20.14
N ALA A 48 -1.20 12.94 -18.95
CA ALA A 48 -0.50 11.92 -18.19
C ALA A 48 -1.39 10.72 -17.88
N PHE A 49 -2.62 10.97 -17.41
CA PHE A 49 -3.59 9.90 -17.13
C PHE A 49 -3.99 9.13 -18.40
N LEU A 50 -4.18 9.83 -19.53
CA LEU A 50 -4.49 9.21 -20.80
C LEU A 50 -3.38 8.29 -21.27
N VAL A 51 -2.12 8.78 -21.25
CA VAL A 51 -0.94 8.01 -21.65
C VAL A 51 -0.74 6.80 -20.73
N ALA A 52 -0.90 6.98 -19.44
CA ALA A 52 -0.79 5.90 -18.47
C ALA A 52 -1.87 4.83 -18.69
N GLY A 53 -3.11 5.24 -18.92
CA GLY A 53 -4.22 4.33 -19.24
C GLY A 53 -3.97 3.56 -20.54
N ALA A 54 -3.52 4.24 -21.59
CA ALA A 54 -3.12 3.61 -22.83
C ALA A 54 -1.93 2.64 -22.65
N GLY A 55 -0.98 2.98 -21.77
CA GLY A 55 0.16 2.13 -21.45
C GLY A 55 -0.21 0.86 -20.68
N LEU A 56 -1.29 0.89 -19.89
CA LEU A 56 -1.80 -0.28 -19.15
C LEU A 56 -2.63 -1.21 -20.01
N THR A 57 -3.35 -0.66 -21.00
CA THR A 57 -4.19 -1.46 -21.88
C THR A 57 -3.40 -1.92 -23.11
N GLY A 58 -3.77 -3.05 -23.64
CA GLY A 58 -3.18 -3.55 -24.89
C GLY A 58 -3.79 -2.91 -26.15
N LEU A 59 -4.39 -1.72 -26.07
CA LEU A 59 -5.02 -1.07 -27.21
C LEU A 59 -4.02 -0.37 -28.14
N LEU A 60 -3.07 0.35 -27.54
CA LEU A 60 -2.02 1.07 -28.25
C LEU A 60 -0.67 0.36 -28.07
N PRO A 61 0.25 0.45 -29.03
CA PRO A 61 1.54 -0.23 -29.00
C PRO A 61 2.51 0.39 -27.97
N LEU A 62 2.04 0.54 -26.73
CA LEU A 62 2.80 0.99 -25.57
C LEU A 62 3.30 -0.22 -24.76
N GLY A 63 3.85 0.02 -23.55
CA GLY A 63 4.59 -0.98 -22.81
C GLY A 63 3.89 -2.33 -22.61
N CYS A 64 2.65 -2.35 -22.11
CA CYS A 64 1.93 -3.60 -21.83
C CYS A 64 1.37 -4.30 -23.09
N PHE A 65 1.20 -3.60 -24.19
CA PHE A 65 0.69 -4.14 -25.46
C PHE A 65 1.48 -5.37 -25.93
N TRP A 66 2.78 -5.25 -26.03
CA TRP A 66 3.66 -6.31 -26.48
C TRP A 66 3.65 -7.49 -25.50
N CYS A 67 3.64 -7.19 -24.20
CA CYS A 67 3.60 -8.22 -23.18
C CYS A 67 2.30 -9.05 -23.22
N PHE A 68 1.16 -8.41 -23.41
CA PHE A 68 -0.12 -9.09 -23.56
C PHE A 68 -0.16 -9.92 -24.87
N GLY A 69 0.35 -9.37 -25.97
CA GLY A 69 0.46 -10.11 -27.23
C GLY A 69 1.24 -11.42 -27.07
N PHE A 70 2.41 -11.37 -26.42
CA PHE A 70 3.20 -12.55 -26.12
C PHE A 70 2.52 -13.53 -25.17
N LEU A 71 1.85 -13.04 -24.12
CA LEU A 71 1.13 -13.91 -23.19
C LEU A 71 -0.01 -14.65 -23.90
N VAL A 72 -0.80 -13.93 -24.70
CA VAL A 72 -1.89 -14.55 -25.48
C VAL A 72 -1.31 -15.56 -26.47
N GLN A 73 -0.23 -15.24 -27.17
CA GLN A 73 0.42 -16.17 -28.10
C GLN A 73 0.93 -17.44 -27.41
N ALA A 74 1.49 -17.29 -26.20
CA ALA A 74 2.02 -18.44 -25.46
C ALA A 74 0.89 -19.34 -24.89
N PHE A 75 -0.19 -18.73 -24.41
CA PHE A 75 -1.27 -19.47 -23.75
C PHE A 75 -2.30 -20.04 -24.73
N LEU A 76 -2.57 -19.35 -25.84
CA LEU A 76 -3.65 -19.72 -26.76
C LEU A 76 -3.63 -21.17 -27.23
N PRO A 77 -2.47 -21.78 -27.59
CA PRO A 77 -2.42 -23.15 -28.07
C PRO A 77 -2.68 -24.21 -27.01
N ASN A 78 -2.11 -24.02 -25.81
CA ASN A 78 -2.06 -25.07 -24.79
C ASN A 78 -2.97 -24.78 -23.58
N GLN A 79 -3.27 -23.51 -23.33
CA GLN A 79 -4.02 -23.05 -22.15
C GLN A 79 -4.99 -21.91 -22.52
N PRO A 80 -6.00 -22.19 -23.37
CA PRO A 80 -6.90 -21.15 -23.89
C PRO A 80 -7.68 -20.43 -22.77
N PHE A 81 -7.93 -21.08 -21.65
CA PHE A 81 -8.53 -20.45 -20.48
C PHE A 81 -7.67 -19.29 -19.93
N LEU A 82 -6.35 -19.46 -19.82
CA LEU A 82 -5.47 -18.38 -19.38
C LEU A 82 -5.39 -17.24 -20.39
N ALA A 83 -5.40 -17.56 -21.69
CA ALA A 83 -5.50 -16.54 -22.73
C ALA A 83 -6.79 -15.72 -22.60
N ALA A 84 -7.92 -16.39 -22.35
CA ALA A 84 -9.20 -15.72 -22.12
C ALA A 84 -9.17 -14.82 -20.86
N VAL A 85 -8.55 -15.27 -19.76
CA VAL A 85 -8.38 -14.47 -18.55
C VAL A 85 -7.58 -13.19 -18.84
N VAL A 86 -6.47 -13.29 -19.59
CA VAL A 86 -5.67 -12.12 -19.98
C VAL A 86 -6.50 -11.13 -20.81
N LEU A 87 -7.25 -11.62 -21.81
CA LEU A 87 -8.10 -10.79 -22.67
C LEU A 87 -9.23 -10.11 -21.88
N ILE A 88 -9.90 -10.85 -21.01
CA ILE A 88 -10.97 -10.29 -20.15
C ILE A 88 -10.39 -9.23 -19.22
N THR A 89 -9.26 -9.50 -18.59
CA THR A 89 -8.58 -8.54 -17.69
C THR A 89 -8.20 -7.26 -18.44
N ASN A 90 -7.65 -7.38 -19.66
CA ASN A 90 -7.33 -6.24 -20.50
C ASN A 90 -8.59 -5.42 -20.85
N GLY A 91 -9.66 -6.07 -21.27
CA GLY A 91 -10.93 -5.42 -21.58
C GLY A 91 -11.56 -4.72 -20.38
N LEU A 92 -11.58 -5.35 -19.21
CA LEU A 92 -12.08 -4.76 -17.96
C LEU A 92 -11.22 -3.58 -17.50
N THR A 93 -9.92 -3.66 -17.67
CA THR A 93 -8.99 -2.54 -17.36
C THR A 93 -9.29 -1.34 -18.28
N ALA A 94 -9.42 -1.57 -19.57
CA ALA A 94 -9.77 -0.53 -20.53
C ALA A 94 -11.14 0.10 -20.23
N PHE A 95 -12.14 -0.73 -19.95
CA PHE A 95 -13.48 -0.29 -19.52
C PHE A 95 -13.43 0.66 -18.33
N ASN A 96 -12.71 0.24 -17.28
CA ASN A 96 -12.67 0.99 -16.03
C ASN A 96 -11.91 2.32 -16.19
N LEU A 97 -10.75 2.29 -16.87
CA LEU A 97 -9.94 3.48 -17.11
C LEU A 97 -10.66 4.53 -17.96
N VAL A 98 -11.33 4.10 -19.04
CA VAL A 98 -12.10 5.02 -19.90
C VAL A 98 -13.28 5.62 -19.15
N ARG A 99 -13.96 4.82 -18.33
CA ARG A 99 -15.06 5.32 -17.48
C ARG A 99 -14.56 6.40 -16.51
N VAL A 100 -13.47 6.13 -15.78
CA VAL A 100 -12.87 7.10 -14.84
C VAL A 100 -12.41 8.36 -15.61
N TYR A 101 -11.69 8.17 -16.72
CA TYR A 101 -11.20 9.29 -17.53
C TYR A 101 -12.34 10.19 -18.00
N ARG A 102 -13.42 9.61 -18.51
CA ARG A 102 -14.59 10.35 -18.97
C ARG A 102 -15.24 11.12 -17.82
N GLN A 103 -15.44 10.48 -16.68
CA GLN A 103 -16.13 11.07 -15.54
C GLN A 103 -15.31 12.22 -14.91
N VAL A 104 -14.00 12.05 -14.76
CA VAL A 104 -13.13 13.04 -14.12
C VAL A 104 -12.77 14.19 -15.07
N PHE A 105 -12.42 13.86 -16.32
CA PHE A 105 -11.83 14.87 -17.22
C PHE A 105 -12.80 15.41 -18.27
N LEU A 106 -13.76 14.60 -18.74
CA LEU A 106 -14.63 14.99 -19.87
C LEU A 106 -16.06 15.37 -19.47
N ASP A 107 -16.52 14.98 -18.29
CA ASP A 107 -17.89 15.28 -17.85
C ASP A 107 -18.07 16.78 -17.50
N THR A 108 -19.30 17.18 -17.22
CA THR A 108 -19.63 18.56 -16.86
C THR A 108 -18.89 18.98 -15.58
N PRO A 109 -18.34 20.22 -15.53
CA PRO A 109 -17.62 20.71 -14.36
C PRO A 109 -18.52 20.76 -13.12
N HIS A 110 -18.09 20.05 -12.07
CA HIS A 110 -18.74 20.10 -10.76
C HIS A 110 -18.35 21.39 -9.99
N PRO A 111 -19.17 21.91 -9.07
CA PRO A 111 -18.83 23.11 -8.29
C PRO A 111 -17.46 23.05 -7.60
N LYS A 112 -17.06 21.88 -7.10
CA LYS A 112 -15.76 21.66 -6.45
C LYS A 112 -14.58 21.70 -7.42
N THR A 113 -14.78 21.30 -8.67
CA THR A 113 -13.72 21.21 -9.69
C THR A 113 -13.63 22.44 -10.59
N ARG A 114 -14.64 23.30 -10.56
CA ARG A 114 -14.77 24.46 -11.47
C ARG A 114 -13.60 25.44 -11.39
N ARG A 115 -12.90 25.50 -10.26
CA ARG A 115 -11.76 26.42 -10.04
C ARG A 115 -10.44 25.70 -9.79
N ALA A 116 -10.37 24.38 -9.99
CA ALA A 116 -9.16 23.62 -9.78
C ALA A 116 -8.06 24.08 -10.77
N PRO A 117 -6.91 24.56 -10.32
CA PRO A 117 -5.77 24.87 -11.18
C PRO A 117 -5.00 23.58 -11.52
N GLU A 118 -4.07 23.66 -12.47
CA GLU A 118 -3.08 22.59 -12.67
C GLU A 118 -2.16 22.52 -11.43
N VAL A 119 -1.58 21.35 -11.21
CA VAL A 119 -0.66 21.13 -10.07
C VAL A 119 0.61 21.99 -10.19
N ASN A 120 1.23 22.25 -9.04
CA ASN A 120 2.51 22.95 -8.98
C ASN A 120 3.58 22.18 -9.81
N TRP A 121 4.49 22.93 -10.40
CA TRP A 121 5.57 22.40 -11.23
C TRP A 121 6.41 21.30 -10.55
N LEU A 122 6.53 21.31 -9.22
CA LEU A 122 7.21 20.25 -8.44
C LEU A 122 6.52 18.88 -8.57
N MET A 123 5.21 18.85 -8.76
CA MET A 123 4.46 17.62 -9.03
C MET A 123 4.32 17.37 -10.54
N ALA A 124 4.17 18.41 -11.34
CA ALA A 124 4.02 18.29 -12.78
C ALA A 124 5.28 17.76 -13.47
N LEU A 125 6.49 18.18 -13.05
CA LEU A 125 7.74 17.80 -13.67
C LEU A 125 8.00 16.28 -13.62
N PRO A 126 7.95 15.58 -12.48
CA PRO A 126 8.11 14.13 -12.45
C PRO A 126 6.99 13.40 -13.20
N MET A 127 5.75 13.91 -13.17
CA MET A 127 4.63 13.33 -13.90
C MET A 127 4.84 13.43 -15.42
N VAL A 128 5.26 14.58 -15.94
CA VAL A 128 5.57 14.76 -17.36
C VAL A 128 6.78 13.93 -17.77
N SER A 129 7.83 13.89 -16.96
CA SER A 129 9.00 13.04 -17.21
C SER A 129 8.62 11.57 -17.31
N LEU A 130 7.79 11.08 -16.40
CA LEU A 130 7.31 9.70 -16.44
C LEU A 130 6.39 9.44 -17.65
N THR A 131 5.59 10.43 -18.06
CA THR A 131 4.77 10.37 -19.27
C THR A 131 5.64 10.16 -20.51
N VAL A 132 6.73 10.92 -20.61
CA VAL A 132 7.70 10.76 -21.71
C VAL A 132 8.35 9.38 -21.68
N ILE A 133 8.75 8.89 -20.50
CA ILE A 133 9.32 7.54 -20.37
C ILE A 133 8.32 6.47 -20.83
N VAL A 134 7.05 6.55 -20.41
CA VAL A 134 6.01 5.59 -20.83
C VAL A 134 5.78 5.61 -22.34
N LEU A 135 5.81 6.78 -22.97
CA LEU A 135 5.72 6.92 -24.43
C LEU A 135 6.93 6.36 -25.17
N LEU A 136 8.12 6.49 -24.59
CA LEU A 136 9.37 5.98 -25.19
C LEU A 136 9.63 4.49 -24.92
N LEU A 137 8.87 3.87 -24.02
CA LEU A 137 9.03 2.45 -23.67
C LEU A 137 9.08 1.49 -24.87
N PRO A 138 8.22 1.62 -25.90
CA PRO A 138 8.29 0.76 -27.08
C PRO A 138 9.62 0.87 -27.83
N LEU A 139 10.14 2.09 -27.96
CA LEU A 139 11.45 2.32 -28.59
C LEU A 139 12.59 1.73 -27.76
N MET A 140 12.52 1.86 -26.44
CA MET A 140 13.48 1.22 -25.54
C MET A 140 13.44 -0.30 -25.66
N PHE A 141 12.27 -0.91 -25.73
CA PHE A 141 12.12 -2.35 -25.94
C PHE A 141 12.67 -2.81 -27.27
N GLN A 142 12.51 -2.04 -28.35
CA GLN A 142 13.08 -2.35 -29.66
C GLN A 142 14.60 -2.23 -29.67
N ARG A 143 15.16 -1.19 -29.05
CA ARG A 143 16.61 -0.92 -29.07
C ARG A 143 17.39 -1.84 -28.14
N LEU A 144 16.88 -2.08 -26.94
CA LEU A 144 17.53 -2.97 -25.96
C LEU A 144 17.32 -4.46 -26.29
N ASN A 145 16.35 -4.76 -27.16
CA ASN A 145 15.96 -6.12 -27.55
C ASN A 145 16.00 -7.13 -26.38
N PRO A 146 15.39 -6.79 -25.21
CA PRO A 146 15.45 -7.61 -24.00
C PRO A 146 14.80 -8.98 -24.17
N VAL A 147 14.02 -9.13 -25.24
CA VAL A 147 13.41 -10.39 -25.68
C VAL A 147 13.59 -10.50 -27.18
N ALA A 148 14.32 -11.52 -27.60
CA ALA A 148 14.45 -11.84 -29.02
C ALA A 148 13.05 -12.02 -29.63
N GLY A 149 12.73 -11.23 -30.65
CA GLY A 149 11.51 -11.38 -31.41
C GLY A 149 10.28 -10.61 -30.96
N LEU A 150 10.42 -9.35 -30.50
CA LEU A 150 9.27 -8.44 -30.40
C LEU A 150 8.48 -8.33 -31.73
N SER A 151 9.14 -8.54 -32.85
CA SER A 151 8.55 -8.66 -34.18
C SER A 151 7.89 -10.02 -34.46
N ALA A 152 8.04 -11.01 -33.57
CA ALA A 152 7.53 -12.37 -33.77
C ALA A 152 6.17 -12.62 -33.08
N VAL A 153 5.51 -11.58 -32.58
CA VAL A 153 4.15 -11.73 -32.03
C VAL A 153 3.19 -11.94 -33.21
N ASN A 154 2.43 -13.03 -33.14
CA ASN A 154 1.49 -13.42 -34.18
C ASN A 154 0.39 -12.35 -34.33
N SER A 155 0.05 -11.98 -35.55
CA SER A 155 -1.00 -10.99 -35.86
C SER A 155 -2.35 -11.36 -35.25
N THR A 156 -2.66 -12.65 -35.13
CA THR A 156 -3.88 -13.13 -34.45
C THR A 156 -3.91 -12.73 -32.96
N SER A 157 -2.80 -12.93 -32.26
CA SER A 157 -2.70 -12.60 -30.82
C SER A 157 -2.79 -11.09 -30.63
N ILE A 158 -2.15 -10.29 -31.45
CA ILE A 158 -2.26 -8.83 -31.45
C ILE A 158 -3.72 -8.42 -31.70
N GLY A 159 -4.36 -8.99 -32.72
CA GLY A 159 -5.75 -8.71 -33.07
C GLY A 159 -6.70 -8.98 -31.90
N LEU A 160 -6.53 -10.08 -31.18
CA LEU A 160 -7.32 -10.42 -30.00
C LEU A 160 -7.12 -9.42 -28.84
N VAL A 161 -5.87 -9.01 -28.58
CA VAL A 161 -5.55 -8.03 -27.54
C VAL A 161 -6.16 -6.67 -27.86
N VAL A 162 -5.99 -6.20 -29.11
CA VAL A 162 -6.59 -4.93 -29.56
C VAL A 162 -8.11 -4.99 -29.50
N ALA A 163 -8.72 -6.10 -29.99
CA ALA A 163 -10.17 -6.27 -29.94
C ALA A 163 -10.71 -6.25 -28.49
N SER A 164 -10.05 -6.93 -27.56
CA SER A 164 -10.46 -6.91 -26.16
C SER A 164 -10.36 -5.51 -25.54
N GLY A 165 -9.27 -4.78 -25.79
CA GLY A 165 -9.10 -3.39 -25.36
C GLY A 165 -10.14 -2.46 -25.99
N ALA A 166 -10.39 -2.57 -27.29
CA ALA A 166 -11.37 -1.76 -28.00
C ALA A 166 -12.80 -2.01 -27.48
N LEU A 167 -13.17 -3.27 -27.25
CA LEU A 167 -14.46 -3.63 -26.64
C LEU A 167 -14.59 -3.02 -25.23
N GLY A 168 -13.52 -3.04 -24.44
CA GLY A 168 -13.49 -2.39 -23.13
C GLY A 168 -13.70 -0.89 -23.23
N VAL A 169 -13.00 -0.20 -24.14
CA VAL A 169 -13.16 1.24 -24.38
C VAL A 169 -14.58 1.57 -24.85
N LEU A 170 -15.13 0.83 -25.80
CA LEU A 170 -16.50 1.03 -26.30
C LEU A 170 -17.51 0.83 -25.17
N ALA A 171 -17.41 -0.26 -24.42
CA ALA A 171 -18.28 -0.52 -23.29
C ALA A 171 -18.18 0.58 -22.21
N GLY A 172 -16.95 1.01 -21.87
CA GLY A 172 -16.71 2.08 -20.88
C GLY A 172 -17.20 3.46 -21.32
N SER A 173 -17.23 3.71 -22.64
CA SER A 173 -17.77 4.95 -23.19
C SER A 173 -19.30 4.98 -23.27
N LEU A 174 -19.95 3.83 -23.51
CA LEU A 174 -21.39 3.73 -23.70
C LEU A 174 -22.15 3.48 -22.40
N VAL A 175 -21.58 2.68 -21.48
CA VAL A 175 -22.28 2.26 -20.25
C VAL A 175 -22.18 3.34 -19.18
N ARG A 176 -23.30 3.91 -18.81
CA ARG A 176 -23.46 4.76 -17.61
C ARG A 176 -23.98 3.91 -16.46
N LEU A 177 -23.05 3.43 -15.62
CA LEU A 177 -23.40 2.54 -14.51
C LEU A 177 -24.36 3.17 -13.50
N ASP A 178 -24.31 4.49 -13.31
CA ASP A 178 -25.19 5.22 -12.38
C ASP A 178 -26.69 5.01 -12.70
N ARG A 179 -27.04 4.90 -13.99
CA ARG A 179 -28.39 4.54 -14.42
C ARG A 179 -28.71 3.05 -14.35
N PHE A 180 -27.69 2.21 -14.45
CA PHE A 180 -27.89 0.76 -14.50
C PHE A 180 -28.16 0.16 -13.12
N TRP A 181 -27.45 0.68 -12.09
CA TRP A 181 -27.57 0.20 -10.70
C TRP A 181 -28.82 0.70 -9.98
N SER A 182 -29.42 1.81 -10.44
CA SER A 182 -30.67 2.32 -9.86
C SER A 182 -31.92 1.48 -10.23
N ARG A 183 -31.81 0.57 -11.21
CA ARG A 183 -32.94 -0.26 -11.64
C ARG A 183 -33.18 -1.42 -10.66
N SER A 184 -34.46 -1.60 -10.31
CA SER A 184 -34.96 -2.63 -9.37
C SER A 184 -34.61 -4.08 -9.77
N VAL A 185 -34.29 -4.32 -11.05
CA VAL A 185 -33.97 -5.63 -11.63
C VAL A 185 -32.68 -6.24 -11.08
N LEU A 186 -31.79 -5.41 -10.54
CA LEU A 186 -30.46 -5.84 -10.06
C LEU A 186 -30.38 -6.00 -8.54
N LYS A 187 -31.52 -6.06 -7.84
CA LYS A 187 -31.56 -6.28 -6.38
C LYS A 187 -30.72 -7.46 -5.89
N PRO A 188 -30.70 -8.65 -6.55
CA PRO A 188 -29.86 -9.76 -6.10
C PRO A 188 -28.36 -9.49 -6.25
N LEU A 189 -27.95 -8.60 -7.18
CA LEU A 189 -26.56 -8.22 -7.38
C LEU A 189 -26.07 -7.14 -6.39
N ARG A 190 -26.95 -6.58 -5.57
CA ARG A 190 -26.55 -5.60 -4.55
C ARG A 190 -25.58 -6.19 -3.53
N ALA A 191 -25.82 -7.42 -3.10
CA ALA A 191 -24.89 -8.10 -2.17
C ALA A 191 -23.49 -8.25 -2.78
N LEU A 192 -23.40 -8.56 -4.07
CA LEU A 192 -22.12 -8.62 -4.79
C LEU A 192 -21.53 -7.22 -4.97
N GLN A 193 -22.36 -6.23 -5.24
CA GLN A 193 -21.93 -4.83 -5.33
C GLN A 193 -21.37 -4.35 -3.99
N ASP A 194 -22.07 -4.58 -2.89
CA ASP A 194 -21.64 -4.21 -1.55
C ASP A 194 -20.33 -4.93 -1.18
N LEU A 195 -20.22 -6.22 -1.53
CA LEU A 195 -19.01 -6.99 -1.34
C LEU A 195 -17.82 -6.40 -2.09
N LEU A 196 -18.01 -5.99 -3.35
CA LEU A 196 -16.99 -5.38 -4.18
C LEU A 196 -16.71 -3.93 -3.78
N ALA A 197 -17.73 -3.15 -3.41
CA ALA A 197 -17.60 -1.76 -2.99
C ALA A 197 -16.84 -1.62 -1.67
N TYR A 198 -17.00 -2.59 -0.76
CA TYR A 198 -16.27 -2.65 0.51
C TYR A 198 -15.00 -3.50 0.44
N ASP A 199 -14.47 -3.74 -0.77
CA ASP A 199 -13.21 -4.45 -1.00
C ASP A 199 -13.16 -5.82 -0.30
N PHE A 200 -14.25 -6.61 -0.47
CA PHE A 200 -14.47 -7.91 0.20
C PHE A 200 -14.41 -7.85 1.73
N TYR A 201 -14.68 -6.70 2.32
CA TYR A 201 -14.52 -6.44 3.75
C TYR A 201 -13.11 -6.77 4.29
N THR A 202 -12.11 -6.69 3.43
CA THR A 202 -10.70 -7.00 3.74
C THR A 202 -10.20 -6.19 4.94
N ASP A 203 -10.57 -4.90 5.02
CA ASP A 203 -10.26 -4.03 6.15
C ASP A 203 -10.82 -4.55 7.48
N LYS A 204 -12.07 -5.06 7.47
CA LYS A 204 -12.69 -5.62 8.67
C LYS A 204 -12.00 -6.91 9.08
N LEU A 205 -11.68 -7.77 8.11
CA LEU A 205 -10.96 -9.02 8.36
C LEU A 205 -9.55 -8.73 8.91
N TYR A 206 -8.83 -7.79 8.29
CA TYR A 206 -7.50 -7.38 8.73
C TYR A 206 -7.51 -6.84 10.18
N ARG A 207 -8.45 -5.96 10.50
CA ARG A 207 -8.63 -5.44 11.85
C ARG A 207 -9.01 -6.53 12.86
N ALA A 208 -9.88 -7.46 12.47
CA ALA A 208 -10.32 -8.54 13.34
C ALA A 208 -9.24 -9.59 13.61
N THR A 209 -8.28 -9.75 12.71
CA THR A 209 -7.21 -10.77 12.78
C THR A 209 -5.88 -10.13 13.17
N ILE A 210 -5.23 -9.47 12.23
CA ILE A 210 -3.84 -9.00 12.37
C ILE A 210 -3.73 -7.89 13.41
N VAL A 211 -4.61 -6.87 13.33
CA VAL A 211 -4.53 -5.74 14.27
C VAL A 211 -4.78 -6.19 15.71
N ARG A 212 -5.77 -7.08 15.95
CA ARG A 212 -6.02 -7.64 17.29
C ARG A 212 -4.86 -8.50 17.79
N LEU A 213 -4.26 -9.29 16.91
CA LEU A 213 -3.12 -10.13 17.25
C LEU A 213 -1.91 -9.27 17.64
N VAL A 214 -1.58 -8.27 16.83
CA VAL A 214 -0.49 -7.33 17.12
C VAL A 214 -0.77 -6.53 18.40
N ALA A 215 -1.98 -6.04 18.60
CA ALA A 215 -2.37 -5.34 19.82
C ALA A 215 -2.22 -6.26 21.05
N GLY A 216 -2.65 -7.52 20.95
CA GLY A 216 -2.47 -8.50 22.04
C GLY A 216 -1.01 -8.75 22.39
N PHE A 217 -0.13 -8.87 21.39
CA PHE A 217 1.31 -8.97 21.63
C PHE A 217 1.90 -7.70 22.24
N ALA A 218 1.46 -6.53 21.78
CA ALA A 218 1.91 -5.26 22.35
C ALA A 218 1.51 -5.13 23.82
N ASP A 219 0.27 -5.50 24.17
CA ASP A 219 -0.20 -5.51 25.56
C ASP A 219 0.58 -6.51 26.42
N LEU A 220 0.85 -7.70 25.89
CA LEU A 220 1.65 -8.71 26.59
C LEU A 220 3.07 -8.19 26.86
N THR A 221 3.71 -7.60 25.86
CA THR A 221 5.06 -7.02 25.98
C THR A 221 5.08 -5.88 26.99
N ASN A 222 4.07 -5.01 26.96
CA ASN A 222 3.96 -3.90 27.89
C ASN A 222 3.77 -4.37 29.35
N ARG A 223 2.94 -5.39 29.56
CA ARG A 223 2.78 -6.01 30.90
C ARG A 223 4.08 -6.64 31.38
N PHE A 224 4.78 -7.35 30.50
CA PHE A 224 6.07 -7.94 30.83
C PHE A 224 7.09 -6.87 31.23
N ASP A 225 7.17 -5.78 30.48
CA ASP A 225 8.06 -4.66 30.77
C ASP A 225 7.71 -4.01 32.12
N GLN A 226 6.43 -3.73 32.39
CA GLN A 226 6.00 -3.08 33.60
C GLN A 226 6.12 -3.97 34.86
N GLU A 227 5.72 -5.25 34.74
CA GLU A 227 5.69 -6.14 35.92
C GLU A 227 7.06 -6.78 36.18
N VAL A 228 7.79 -7.16 35.15
CA VAL A 228 9.09 -7.85 35.33
C VAL A 228 10.24 -6.85 35.37
N ILE A 229 10.42 -6.05 34.31
CA ILE A 229 11.62 -5.20 34.21
C ILE A 229 11.51 -4.02 35.20
N THR A 230 10.47 -3.23 35.06
CA THR A 230 10.24 -2.05 35.91
C THR A 230 9.92 -2.46 37.34
N GLY A 231 9.16 -3.55 37.52
CA GLY A 231 8.83 -4.10 38.86
C GLY A 231 10.07 -4.60 39.61
N LEU A 232 10.98 -5.32 38.95
CA LEU A 232 12.26 -5.74 39.52
C LEU A 232 13.14 -4.55 39.91
N ALA A 233 13.30 -3.59 39.02
CA ALA A 233 14.07 -2.37 39.27
C ALA A 233 13.56 -1.61 40.48
N ASN A 234 12.23 -1.45 40.57
CA ASN A 234 11.60 -0.78 41.73
C ASN A 234 11.79 -1.57 43.03
N ARG A 235 11.67 -2.91 42.99
CA ARG A 235 11.91 -3.74 44.20
C ARG A 235 13.36 -3.66 44.67
N LEU A 236 14.33 -3.67 43.75
CA LEU A 236 15.74 -3.48 44.07
C LEU A 236 16.01 -2.10 44.67
N GLY A 237 15.36 -1.05 44.11
CA GLY A 237 15.40 0.30 44.67
C GLY A 237 14.84 0.38 46.11
N LEU A 238 13.69 -0.25 46.35
CA LEU A 238 13.08 -0.31 47.67
C LEU A 238 13.95 -1.08 48.69
N LEU A 239 14.51 -2.22 48.26
CA LEU A 239 15.43 -3.00 49.10
C LEU A 239 16.68 -2.18 49.47
N SER A 240 17.24 -1.43 48.52
CA SER A 240 18.37 -0.53 48.77
C SER A 240 18.02 0.58 49.76
N MET A 241 16.83 1.17 49.58
CA MET A 241 16.34 2.21 50.54
C MET A 241 16.09 1.64 51.92
N GLN A 242 15.48 0.46 52.03
CA GLN A 242 15.28 -0.21 53.34
C GLN A 242 16.61 -0.57 53.99
N GLY A 243 17.56 -1.07 53.25
CA GLY A 243 18.92 -1.34 53.72
C GLY A 243 19.62 -0.07 54.21
N ALA A 244 19.50 1.04 53.46
CA ALA A 244 20.05 2.33 53.86
C ALA A 244 19.40 2.87 55.18
N GLN A 245 18.07 2.68 55.30
CA GLN A 245 17.36 3.06 56.56
C GLN A 245 17.80 2.18 57.73
N GLY A 246 17.98 0.87 57.54
CA GLY A 246 18.53 -0.03 58.54
C GLY A 246 19.92 0.37 59.00
N LEU A 247 20.80 0.71 58.04
CA LEU A 247 22.13 1.24 58.34
C LEU A 247 22.09 2.56 59.09
N LYS A 248 21.17 3.46 58.74
CA LYS A 248 20.97 4.73 59.45
C LYS A 248 20.57 4.51 60.90
N LEU A 249 19.75 3.50 61.22
CA LEU A 249 19.39 3.14 62.58
C LEU A 249 20.54 2.51 63.34
N ALA A 250 21.40 1.74 62.63
CA ALA A 250 22.61 1.18 63.25
C ALA A 250 23.68 2.22 63.56
N VAL A 251 23.69 3.35 62.82
CA VAL A 251 24.59 4.48 63.09
C VAL A 251 23.90 5.46 64.05
N SER A 252 23.88 5.08 65.35
CA SER A 252 23.21 5.86 66.42
C SER A 252 23.97 7.14 66.85
N GLY A 253 25.19 7.35 66.34
CA GLY A 253 26.04 8.47 66.72
C GLY A 253 26.57 8.39 68.18
N GLN A 254 26.17 7.38 68.94
CA GLN A 254 26.64 7.16 70.30
C GLN A 254 27.89 6.28 70.32
N MET A 255 29.00 6.81 70.74
CA MET A 255 30.30 6.13 70.78
C MET A 255 30.24 4.81 71.57
N GLN A 256 29.42 4.80 72.67
CA GLN A 256 29.20 3.65 73.53
C GLN A 256 28.63 2.42 72.72
N THR A 257 27.70 2.67 71.77
CA THR A 257 27.06 1.60 70.98
C THR A 257 28.07 0.98 70.04
N TYR A 258 28.96 1.77 69.42
CA TYR A 258 30.01 1.25 68.53
C TYR A 258 31.07 0.43 69.29
N VAL A 259 31.47 0.89 70.49
CA VAL A 259 32.39 0.15 71.36
C VAL A 259 31.76 -1.18 71.78
N LEU A 260 30.49 -1.16 72.14
CA LEU A 260 29.76 -2.37 72.58
C LEU A 260 29.66 -3.37 71.44
N THR A 261 29.29 -2.93 70.24
CA THR A 261 29.19 -3.82 69.08
C THR A 261 30.54 -4.36 68.64
N ALA A 262 31.59 -3.60 68.69
CA ALA A 262 32.95 -4.05 68.44
C ALA A 262 33.43 -5.11 69.43
N VAL A 263 33.20 -4.89 70.74
CA VAL A 263 33.54 -5.86 71.74
C VAL A 263 32.76 -7.16 71.57
N LEU A 264 31.45 -7.04 71.32
CA LEU A 264 30.59 -8.23 71.06
C LEU A 264 31.02 -9.02 69.85
N ALA A 265 31.39 -8.34 68.77
CA ALA A 265 31.96 -9.00 67.58
C ALA A 265 33.26 -9.74 67.83
N ILE A 266 34.16 -9.14 68.63
CA ILE A 266 35.43 -9.77 69.05
C ILE A 266 35.15 -10.99 69.93
N VAL A 267 34.23 -10.92 70.87
CA VAL A 267 33.87 -12.07 71.72
C VAL A 267 33.27 -13.20 70.92
N LEU A 268 32.38 -12.91 69.93
CA LEU A 268 31.83 -13.91 69.05
C LEU A 268 32.89 -14.56 68.16
N LEU A 269 33.83 -13.77 67.59
CA LEU A 269 34.94 -14.27 66.82
C LEU A 269 35.87 -15.17 67.65
N LEU A 270 36.23 -14.77 68.87
CA LEU A 270 37.02 -15.61 69.78
C LEU A 270 36.30 -16.91 70.19
N GLY A 271 35.00 -16.79 70.49
CA GLY A 271 34.15 -17.95 70.76
C GLY A 271 34.07 -18.95 69.59
N SER A 272 33.91 -18.44 68.39
CA SER A 272 33.91 -19.30 67.15
C SER A 272 35.26 -19.94 66.90
N LEU A 273 36.33 -19.25 67.20
CA LEU A 273 37.68 -19.75 67.04
C LEU A 273 37.99 -20.89 68.07
N ILE A 274 37.60 -20.69 69.35
CA ILE A 274 37.71 -21.69 70.37
C ILE A 274 36.88 -22.92 70.02
N TRP A 275 35.66 -22.74 69.51
CA TRP A 275 34.81 -23.85 69.07
C TRP A 275 35.39 -24.62 67.86
N SER A 276 36.15 -23.98 66.99
CA SER A 276 36.74 -24.62 65.82
C SER A 276 38.07 -25.36 66.13
N ILE A 277 38.68 -25.08 67.31
CA ILE A 277 39.97 -25.66 67.72
C ILE A 277 39.80 -26.81 68.75
N GLY A 278 38.66 -26.90 69.42
CA GLY A 278 38.28 -27.99 70.32
C GLY A 278 37.32 -28.95 69.68
#